data_e35118018a0b63493998b005cb5c4511
#
_entry.id   e35118018a0b63493998b005cb5c4511
#
_cell.length_a   1.000
_cell.length_b   1.000
_cell.length_c   1.000
_cell.angle_alpha   90.00
_cell.angle_beta   90.00
_cell.angle_gamma   90.00
#
_symmetry.space_group_name_H-M   'P 1'
#
loop_
_entity.id
_entity.type
_entity.pdbx_description
1 polymer ?
#
loop_
_entity_poly.entity_id
_entity_poly.type
_entity_poly.pdbx_seq_one_letter_code
_entity_poly.pdbx_strand_id
1 'polypeptide(L)'
;MVAAISRFSIACFISVVFVAIGAQPARCLMKSAADLPNFGQVTETLYRGGQPTSSGLAELKTMGVDLIINFRDEPSEIASEKRQVESLGMEYIGIPWNAHDKLSSASVAGFLATVLDHPKTKVFVHCKRGADRTGLMIAAYRIAVEHESVADAISEMYQFHFAGVLHPQLARYAKALPGLMQNDPAFKAFALVHIPADSGTGRLY
;
A
#
# COMPACT_ATOMS: atom_id res chain seq x y z
N MET A 1 -78.12 -49.45 29.60
CA MET A 1 -76.79 -49.26 30.18
C MET A 1 -75.78 -49.28 29.02
N VAL A 2 -75.31 -48.14 28.60
CA VAL A 2 -74.37 -48.01 27.48
C VAL A 2 -73.11 -47.34 27.99
N ALA A 3 -72.01 -48.07 27.91
CA ALA A 3 -70.73 -47.60 28.36
C ALA A 3 -70.03 -46.72 27.33
N ALA A 4 -69.65 -45.50 27.72
CA ALA A 4 -68.94 -44.55 26.90
C ALA A 4 -67.43 -44.90 26.90
N ILE A 5 -66.88 -45.12 25.72
CA ILE A 5 -65.45 -45.33 25.51
C ILE A 5 -64.79 -43.95 25.22
N SER A 6 -63.96 -43.49 26.13
CA SER A 6 -63.17 -42.29 26.01
C SER A 6 -61.96 -42.55 25.09
N ARG A 7 -61.82 -41.76 24.01
CA ARG A 7 -60.66 -41.78 23.09
C ARG A 7 -59.61 -40.75 23.62
N PHE A 8 -58.49 -41.26 24.13
CA PHE A 8 -57.34 -40.42 24.38
C PHE A 8 -56.55 -40.15 23.08
N SER A 9 -56.53 -38.93 22.64
CA SER A 9 -55.68 -38.44 21.57
C SER A 9 -54.29 -38.11 22.15
N ILE A 10 -53.29 -38.84 21.73
CA ILE A 10 -51.88 -38.54 22.05
C ILE A 10 -51.41 -37.54 20.98
N ALA A 11 -51.26 -36.29 21.39
CA ALA A 11 -50.63 -35.27 20.55
C ALA A 11 -49.11 -35.39 20.66
N CYS A 12 -48.48 -35.82 19.57
CA CYS A 12 -47.01 -35.91 19.47
C CYS A 12 -46.49 -34.50 19.14
N PHE A 13 -45.89 -33.81 20.14
CA PHE A 13 -45.20 -32.56 19.89
C PHE A 13 -43.81 -32.84 19.31
N ILE A 14 -43.62 -32.62 18.02
CA ILE A 14 -42.33 -32.62 17.38
C ILE A 14 -41.67 -31.25 17.65
N SER A 15 -40.76 -31.21 18.61
CA SER A 15 -39.92 -30.01 18.87
C SER A 15 -38.87 -29.91 17.77
N VAL A 16 -39.10 -29.00 16.83
CA VAL A 16 -38.05 -28.63 15.85
C VAL A 16 -37.03 -27.75 16.53
N VAL A 17 -35.86 -28.30 16.81
CA VAL A 17 -34.70 -27.55 17.31
C VAL A 17 -34.09 -26.79 16.13
N PHE A 18 -34.36 -25.50 16.03
CA PHE A 18 -33.63 -24.60 15.14
C PHE A 18 -32.21 -24.40 15.67
N VAL A 19 -31.24 -25.10 15.09
CA VAL A 19 -29.83 -24.78 15.30
C VAL A 19 -29.56 -23.50 14.48
N ALA A 20 -29.57 -22.38 15.16
CA ALA A 20 -29.10 -21.11 14.59
C ALA A 20 -27.58 -21.26 14.36
N ILE A 21 -27.18 -21.53 13.12
CA ILE A 21 -25.79 -21.38 12.68
C ILE A 21 -25.51 -19.89 12.73
N GLY A 22 -24.98 -19.43 13.87
CA GLY A 22 -24.53 -18.05 14.05
C GLY A 22 -23.41 -17.78 13.05
N ALA A 23 -23.71 -17.03 11.99
CA ALA A 23 -22.68 -16.41 11.17
C ALA A 23 -21.83 -15.54 12.12
N GLN A 24 -20.63 -15.98 12.45
CA GLN A 24 -19.70 -15.16 13.17
C GLN A 24 -19.43 -13.91 12.32
N PRO A 25 -19.59 -12.69 12.87
CA PRO A 25 -19.23 -11.50 12.14
C PRO A 25 -17.76 -11.63 11.75
N ALA A 26 -17.46 -11.42 10.46
CA ALA A 26 -16.09 -11.37 9.98
C ALA A 26 -15.32 -10.44 10.92
N ARG A 27 -14.40 -11.02 11.69
CA ARG A 27 -13.58 -10.30 12.64
C ARG A 27 -12.77 -9.34 11.79
N CYS A 28 -13.16 -8.07 11.78
CA CYS A 28 -12.37 -6.99 11.20
C CYS A 28 -10.99 -7.09 11.87
N LEU A 29 -10.03 -7.66 11.17
CA LEU A 29 -8.64 -7.76 11.63
C LEU A 29 -8.17 -6.32 11.79
N MET A 30 -8.19 -5.84 13.03
CA MET A 30 -7.60 -4.55 13.37
C MET A 30 -6.12 -4.65 13.01
N LYS A 31 -5.69 -3.86 12.03
CA LYS A 31 -4.28 -3.78 11.62
C LYS A 31 -3.43 -3.59 12.86
N SER A 32 -2.56 -4.55 13.15
CA SER A 32 -1.61 -4.39 14.24
C SER A 32 -0.58 -3.35 13.83
N ALA A 33 -0.52 -2.22 14.53
CA ALA A 33 0.49 -1.20 14.29
C ALA A 33 1.93 -1.75 14.47
N ALA A 34 2.08 -2.86 15.20
CA ALA A 34 3.35 -3.57 15.34
C ALA A 34 3.71 -4.36 14.08
N ASP A 35 2.72 -4.94 13.37
CA ASP A 35 2.93 -5.78 12.20
C ASP A 35 3.04 -4.97 10.90
N LEU A 36 2.35 -3.81 10.84
CA LEU A 36 2.37 -2.86 9.74
C LEU A 36 2.69 -1.45 10.26
N PRO A 37 3.94 -1.19 10.67
CA PRO A 37 4.30 0.10 11.25
C PRO A 37 4.10 1.22 10.22
N ASN A 38 3.64 2.38 10.71
CA ASN A 38 3.42 3.59 9.91
C ASN A 38 2.56 3.35 8.64
N PHE A 39 1.59 2.44 8.76
CA PHE A 39 0.70 2.08 7.65
C PHE A 39 -0.21 3.23 7.25
N GLY A 40 -0.40 3.41 5.95
CA GLY A 40 -1.35 4.36 5.37
C GLY A 40 -1.88 3.89 4.03
N GLN A 41 -3.09 4.31 3.71
CA GLN A 41 -3.66 4.15 2.37
C GLN A 41 -3.44 5.45 1.60
N VAL A 42 -2.81 5.36 0.44
CA VAL A 42 -2.53 6.49 -0.45
C VAL A 42 -3.65 6.65 -1.46
N THR A 43 -4.02 5.54 -2.14
CA THR A 43 -5.17 5.44 -3.05
C THR A 43 -5.94 4.15 -2.78
N GLU A 44 -6.96 3.82 -3.58
CA GLU A 44 -7.66 2.54 -3.49
C GLU A 44 -6.73 1.33 -3.71
N THR A 45 -5.67 1.51 -4.50
CA THR A 45 -4.73 0.45 -4.88
C THR A 45 -3.31 0.65 -4.36
N LEU A 46 -2.95 1.82 -3.82
CA LEU A 46 -1.61 2.11 -3.32
C LEU A 46 -1.62 2.28 -1.79
N TYR A 47 -0.80 1.50 -1.12
CA TYR A 47 -0.60 1.53 0.34
C TYR A 47 0.86 1.79 0.66
N ARG A 48 1.12 2.36 1.82
CA ARG A 48 2.46 2.70 2.30
C ARG A 48 2.71 2.21 3.72
N GLY A 49 3.96 2.03 4.10
CA GLY A 49 4.31 1.72 5.49
C GLY A 49 5.80 1.58 5.74
N GLY A 50 6.12 1.09 6.94
CA GLY A 50 7.44 0.58 7.30
C GLY A 50 7.56 -0.90 7.00
N GLN A 51 8.70 -1.49 7.37
CA GLN A 51 8.97 -2.92 7.17
C GLN A 51 7.89 -3.78 7.83
N PRO A 52 7.10 -4.55 7.07
CA PRO A 52 6.13 -5.46 7.65
C PRO A 52 6.83 -6.62 8.36
N THR A 53 6.20 -7.15 9.40
CA THR A 53 6.56 -8.48 9.94
C THR A 53 6.04 -9.58 9.02
N SER A 54 6.38 -10.84 9.30
CA SER A 54 5.78 -11.98 8.56
C SER A 54 4.25 -12.02 8.72
N SER A 55 3.72 -11.66 9.89
CA SER A 55 2.28 -11.52 10.12
C SER A 55 1.70 -10.36 9.32
N GLY A 56 2.41 -9.23 9.24
CA GLY A 56 2.02 -8.08 8.43
C GLY A 56 1.98 -8.41 6.94
N LEU A 57 2.93 -9.19 6.41
CA LEU A 57 2.89 -9.67 5.02
C LEU A 57 1.66 -10.53 4.76
N ALA A 58 1.31 -11.45 5.69
CA ALA A 58 0.10 -12.26 5.57
C ALA A 58 -1.17 -11.41 5.64
N GLU A 59 -1.19 -10.35 6.47
CA GLU A 59 -2.29 -9.40 6.53
C GLU A 59 -2.43 -8.60 5.23
N LEU A 60 -1.33 -8.09 4.66
CA LEU A 60 -1.33 -7.41 3.35
C LEU A 60 -1.91 -8.32 2.25
N LYS A 61 -1.53 -9.61 2.22
CA LYS A 61 -2.12 -10.57 1.29
C LYS A 61 -3.62 -10.72 1.50
N THR A 62 -4.09 -10.80 2.73
CA THR A 62 -5.52 -10.87 3.07
C THR A 62 -6.29 -9.61 2.63
N MET A 63 -5.63 -8.44 2.62
CA MET A 63 -6.17 -7.19 2.08
C MET A 63 -6.23 -7.15 0.55
N GLY A 64 -5.67 -8.18 -0.11
CA GLY A 64 -5.59 -8.29 -1.56
C GLY A 64 -4.39 -7.54 -2.16
N VAL A 65 -3.36 -7.25 -1.37
CA VAL A 65 -2.09 -6.75 -1.90
C VAL A 65 -1.41 -7.89 -2.67
N ASP A 66 -1.00 -7.60 -3.89
CA ASP A 66 -0.33 -8.57 -4.77
C ASP A 66 1.07 -8.15 -5.19
N LEU A 67 1.47 -6.90 -4.93
CA LEU A 67 2.81 -6.38 -5.21
C LEU A 67 3.38 -5.65 -3.99
N ILE A 68 4.60 -6.02 -3.62
CA ILE A 68 5.41 -5.31 -2.60
C ILE A 68 6.56 -4.59 -3.28
N ILE A 69 6.73 -3.29 -3.01
CA ILE A 69 7.87 -2.50 -3.45
C ILE A 69 8.70 -2.11 -2.22
N ASN A 70 9.94 -2.54 -2.17
CA ASN A 70 10.86 -2.27 -1.06
C ASN A 70 11.96 -1.30 -1.47
N PHE A 71 12.12 -0.20 -0.70
CA PHE A 71 13.14 0.82 -0.90
C PHE A 71 14.38 0.63 0.01
N ARG A 72 14.46 -0.47 0.75
CA ARG A 72 15.62 -0.76 1.61
C ARG A 72 16.82 -1.15 0.78
N ASP A 73 18.01 -0.93 1.36
CA ASP A 73 19.31 -1.15 0.73
C ASP A 73 20.17 -2.21 1.44
N GLU A 74 19.63 -2.89 2.48
CA GLU A 74 20.30 -3.96 3.20
C GLU A 74 20.09 -5.32 2.49
N PRO A 75 21.12 -5.93 1.86
CA PRO A 75 20.92 -7.08 0.96
C PRO A 75 20.31 -8.33 1.64
N SER A 76 20.70 -8.61 2.89
CA SER A 76 20.18 -9.75 3.65
C SER A 76 18.68 -9.62 3.94
N GLU A 77 18.24 -8.42 4.30
CA GLU A 77 16.85 -8.10 4.57
C GLU A 77 16.00 -8.18 3.29
N ILE A 78 16.50 -7.62 2.20
CA ILE A 78 15.88 -7.69 0.88
C ILE A 78 15.67 -9.15 0.46
N ALA A 79 16.71 -9.98 0.55
CA ALA A 79 16.64 -11.38 0.15
C ALA A 79 15.71 -12.21 1.06
N SER A 80 15.67 -11.91 2.35
CA SER A 80 14.77 -12.57 3.30
C SER A 80 13.31 -12.25 3.02
N GLU A 81 12.99 -10.96 2.87
CA GLU A 81 11.63 -10.51 2.60
C GLU A 81 11.13 -10.99 1.25
N LYS A 82 11.94 -10.91 0.20
CA LYS A 82 11.59 -11.40 -1.13
C LYS A 82 11.08 -12.85 -1.08
N ARG A 83 11.82 -13.74 -0.40
CA ARG A 83 11.38 -15.14 -0.25
C ARG A 83 10.05 -15.27 0.47
N GLN A 84 9.81 -14.48 1.51
CA GLN A 84 8.54 -14.51 2.26
C GLN A 84 7.37 -14.00 1.39
N VAL A 85 7.55 -12.90 0.68
CA VAL A 85 6.56 -12.30 -0.23
C VAL A 85 6.18 -13.30 -1.33
N GLU A 86 7.18 -13.88 -2.01
CA GLU A 86 6.97 -14.87 -3.07
C GLU A 86 6.30 -16.15 -2.54
N SER A 87 6.61 -16.59 -1.30
CA SER A 87 5.95 -17.76 -0.68
C SER A 87 4.45 -17.52 -0.39
N LEU A 88 4.04 -16.26 -0.26
CA LEU A 88 2.63 -15.86 -0.12
C LEU A 88 1.93 -15.64 -1.48
N GLY A 89 2.62 -15.89 -2.59
CA GLY A 89 2.09 -15.68 -3.94
C GLY A 89 1.90 -14.20 -4.28
N MET A 90 2.76 -13.33 -3.75
CA MET A 90 2.84 -11.92 -4.12
C MET A 90 4.09 -11.66 -4.96
N GLU A 91 4.05 -10.62 -5.77
CA GLU A 91 5.22 -10.12 -6.50
C GLU A 91 6.08 -9.21 -5.60
N TYR A 92 7.39 -9.21 -5.83
CA TYR A 92 8.35 -8.40 -5.11
C TYR A 92 9.25 -7.62 -6.05
N ILE A 93 9.28 -6.29 -5.87
CA ILE A 93 10.18 -5.39 -6.60
C ILE A 93 11.05 -4.63 -5.59
N GLY A 94 12.36 -4.77 -5.72
CA GLY A 94 13.33 -3.97 -4.97
C GLY A 94 13.75 -2.73 -5.77
N ILE A 95 13.63 -1.55 -5.16
CA ILE A 95 14.20 -0.30 -5.68
C ILE A 95 15.12 0.25 -4.58
N PRO A 96 16.29 -0.38 -4.36
CA PRO A 96 17.15 -0.05 -3.23
C PRO A 96 17.82 1.30 -3.40
N TRP A 97 17.80 2.13 -2.36
CA TRP A 97 18.57 3.36 -2.27
C TRP A 97 18.77 3.80 -0.81
N ASN A 98 19.85 4.51 -0.56
CA ASN A 98 20.19 5.01 0.76
C ASN A 98 19.70 6.46 0.92
N ALA A 99 19.01 6.76 2.05
CA ALA A 99 18.47 8.10 2.29
C ALA A 99 19.53 9.19 2.46
N HIS A 100 20.79 8.82 2.71
CA HIS A 100 21.91 9.75 2.81
C HIS A 100 22.58 10.05 1.46
N ASP A 101 22.36 9.20 0.46
CA ASP A 101 22.92 9.37 -0.86
C ASP A 101 22.04 10.25 -1.76
N LYS A 102 22.61 10.70 -2.88
CA LYS A 102 21.84 11.42 -3.89
C LYS A 102 20.86 10.43 -4.58
N LEU A 103 19.58 10.66 -4.38
CA LEU A 103 18.55 9.87 -5.07
C LEU A 103 18.61 10.09 -6.57
N SER A 104 18.60 9.01 -7.32
CA SER A 104 18.57 9.02 -8.78
C SER A 104 17.16 9.34 -9.29
N SER A 105 17.06 10.23 -10.29
CA SER A 105 15.81 10.48 -11.00
C SER A 105 15.26 9.20 -11.65
N ALA A 106 16.13 8.31 -12.10
CA ALA A 106 15.74 7.01 -12.67
C ALA A 106 15.03 6.11 -11.65
N SER A 107 15.47 6.11 -10.38
CA SER A 107 14.80 5.34 -9.32
C SER A 107 13.40 5.86 -9.03
N VAL A 108 13.21 7.18 -9.03
CA VAL A 108 11.89 7.79 -8.82
C VAL A 108 10.98 7.55 -10.02
N ALA A 109 11.47 7.79 -11.23
CA ALA A 109 10.73 7.54 -12.46
C ALA A 109 10.36 6.06 -12.60
N GLY A 110 11.27 5.14 -12.26
CA GLY A 110 11.02 3.70 -12.25
C GLY A 110 9.95 3.29 -11.24
N PHE A 111 9.95 3.88 -10.04
CA PHE A 111 8.88 3.67 -9.06
C PHE A 111 7.52 4.13 -9.60
N LEU A 112 7.44 5.35 -10.14
CA LEU A 112 6.22 5.90 -10.72
C LEU A 112 5.69 5.02 -11.86
N ALA A 113 6.57 4.61 -12.77
CA ALA A 113 6.24 3.70 -13.87
C ALA A 113 5.69 2.37 -13.33
N THR A 114 6.38 1.75 -12.36
CA THR A 114 5.92 0.50 -11.75
C THR A 114 4.50 0.61 -11.19
N VAL A 115 4.17 1.69 -10.49
CA VAL A 115 2.82 1.88 -9.94
C VAL A 115 1.79 2.06 -11.06
N LEU A 116 2.11 2.85 -12.10
CA LEU A 116 1.19 3.12 -13.21
C LEU A 116 1.01 1.93 -14.16
N ASP A 117 2.02 1.07 -14.29
CA ASP A 117 1.92 -0.17 -15.06
C ASP A 117 1.04 -1.24 -14.38
N HIS A 118 0.72 -1.04 -13.08
CA HIS A 118 -0.10 -1.95 -12.28
C HIS A 118 -1.41 -1.29 -11.78
N PRO A 119 -2.24 -0.69 -12.65
CA PRO A 119 -3.35 0.20 -12.25
C PRO A 119 -4.47 -0.49 -11.47
N LYS A 120 -4.56 -1.83 -11.56
CA LYS A 120 -5.58 -2.64 -10.88
C LYS A 120 -5.00 -3.51 -9.75
N THR A 121 -3.68 -3.54 -9.62
CA THR A 121 -2.98 -4.31 -8.60
C THR A 121 -2.89 -3.49 -7.32
N LYS A 122 -3.22 -4.09 -6.19
CA LYS A 122 -2.95 -3.45 -4.90
C LYS A 122 -1.47 -3.56 -4.56
N VAL A 123 -0.83 -2.42 -4.41
CA VAL A 123 0.60 -2.26 -4.19
C VAL A 123 0.85 -1.76 -2.77
N PHE A 124 1.75 -2.38 -2.06
CA PHE A 124 2.26 -1.85 -0.80
C PHE A 124 3.73 -1.45 -0.96
N VAL A 125 4.05 -0.21 -0.62
CA VAL A 125 5.41 0.34 -0.73
C VAL A 125 5.98 0.65 0.64
N HIS A 126 7.23 0.30 0.87
CA HIS A 126 7.83 0.51 2.19
C HIS A 126 9.35 0.69 2.15
N CYS A 127 9.85 1.17 3.28
CA CYS A 127 11.26 1.13 3.66
C CYS A 127 11.37 0.59 5.10
N LYS A 128 12.41 0.91 5.84
CA LYS A 128 12.56 0.45 7.23
C LYS A 128 11.48 1.02 8.17
N ARG A 129 11.29 2.34 8.17
CA ARG A 129 10.35 3.04 9.06
C ARG A 129 9.06 3.51 8.38
N GLY A 130 9.01 3.48 7.04
CA GLY A 130 7.88 4.04 6.29
C GLY A 130 7.82 5.56 6.27
N ALA A 131 8.84 6.23 6.80
CA ALA A 131 8.89 7.68 6.97
C ALA A 131 9.64 8.38 5.83
N ASP A 132 10.97 8.23 5.77
CA ASP A 132 11.83 9.06 4.93
C ASP A 132 11.83 8.62 3.46
N ARG A 133 12.35 7.42 3.17
CA ARG A 133 12.42 6.86 1.80
C ARG A 133 11.04 6.69 1.19
N THR A 134 10.13 6.05 1.92
CA THR A 134 8.73 5.88 1.52
C THR A 134 8.04 7.23 1.40
N GLY A 135 8.26 8.15 2.34
CA GLY A 135 7.68 9.49 2.30
C GLY A 135 8.02 10.24 1.03
N LEU A 136 9.30 10.24 0.62
CA LEU A 136 9.71 10.90 -0.62
C LEU A 136 9.11 10.27 -1.87
N MET A 137 9.06 8.93 -1.94
CA MET A 137 8.46 8.24 -3.10
C MET A 137 6.96 8.52 -3.21
N ILE A 138 6.24 8.54 -2.09
CA ILE A 138 4.81 8.92 -2.09
C ILE A 138 4.65 10.40 -2.44
N ALA A 139 5.49 11.31 -1.92
CA ALA A 139 5.45 12.71 -2.32
C ALA A 139 5.68 12.88 -3.84
N ALA A 140 6.59 12.09 -4.43
CA ALA A 140 6.79 12.08 -5.87
C ALA A 140 5.53 11.60 -6.61
N TYR A 141 4.84 10.58 -6.11
CA TYR A 141 3.57 10.11 -6.68
C TYR A 141 2.48 11.19 -6.61
N ARG A 142 2.29 11.83 -5.45
CA ARG A 142 1.33 12.92 -5.25
C ARG A 142 1.57 14.07 -6.25
N ILE A 143 2.82 14.49 -6.39
CA ILE A 143 3.19 15.60 -7.30
C ILE A 143 3.03 15.19 -8.76
N ALA A 144 3.57 14.02 -9.14
CA ALA A 144 3.69 13.63 -10.54
C ALA A 144 2.39 13.05 -11.13
N VAL A 145 1.60 12.34 -10.34
CA VAL A 145 0.44 11.56 -10.80
C VAL A 145 -0.87 12.22 -10.36
N GLU A 146 -0.94 12.65 -9.11
CA GLU A 146 -2.16 13.28 -8.57
C GLU A 146 -2.16 14.80 -8.67
N HIS A 147 -1.06 15.39 -9.16
CA HIS A 147 -0.92 16.84 -9.37
C HIS A 147 -1.11 17.66 -8.09
N GLU A 148 -0.79 17.06 -6.94
CA GLU A 148 -0.81 17.80 -5.67
C GLU A 148 0.30 18.85 -5.61
N SER A 149 0.08 19.89 -4.80
CA SER A 149 1.11 20.89 -4.56
C SER A 149 2.32 20.29 -3.86
N VAL A 150 3.52 20.79 -4.16
CA VAL A 150 4.75 20.38 -3.48
C VAL A 150 4.67 20.59 -1.96
N ALA A 151 3.94 21.63 -1.53
CA ALA A 151 3.78 21.94 -0.11
C ALA A 151 2.92 20.89 0.61
N ASP A 152 1.82 20.46 -0.02
CA ASP A 152 0.92 19.43 0.54
C ASP A 152 1.61 18.07 0.57
N ALA A 153 2.29 17.69 -0.51
CA ALA A 153 3.07 16.45 -0.56
C ALA A 153 4.17 16.38 0.52
N ILE A 154 4.86 17.49 0.78
CA ILE A 154 5.85 17.57 1.87
C ILE A 154 5.14 17.55 3.23
N SER A 155 3.99 18.20 3.38
CA SER A 155 3.19 18.14 4.60
C SER A 155 2.77 16.70 4.93
N GLU A 156 2.35 15.92 3.93
CA GLU A 156 2.05 14.50 4.10
C GLU A 156 3.30 13.72 4.57
N MET A 157 4.50 14.00 4.06
CA MET A 157 5.71 13.36 4.57
C MET A 157 5.85 13.53 6.09
N TYR A 158 5.60 14.74 6.62
CA TYR A 158 5.68 15.02 8.06
C TYR A 158 4.58 14.31 8.86
N GLN A 159 3.38 14.16 8.32
CA GLN A 159 2.30 13.38 8.94
C GLN A 159 2.70 11.91 9.14
N PHE A 160 3.55 11.39 8.26
CA PHE A 160 4.13 10.04 8.34
C PHE A 160 5.54 10.02 8.96
N HIS A 161 5.81 10.94 9.90
CA HIS A 161 7.03 10.96 10.73
C HIS A 161 8.35 11.18 9.97
N PHE A 162 8.31 11.90 8.85
CA PHE A 162 9.53 12.29 8.13
C PHE A 162 10.49 13.03 9.03
N ALA A 163 11.74 12.56 9.09
CA ALA A 163 12.80 13.16 9.88
C ALA A 163 13.55 14.26 9.10
N GLY A 164 12.85 15.35 8.76
CA GLY A 164 13.34 16.41 7.89
C GLY A 164 14.64 17.07 8.37
N VAL A 165 14.91 17.09 9.68
CA VAL A 165 16.17 17.59 10.24
C VAL A 165 17.33 16.65 9.91
N LEU A 166 17.11 15.34 9.93
CA LEU A 166 18.13 14.33 9.64
C LEU A 166 18.32 14.13 8.12
N HIS A 167 17.27 14.33 7.34
CA HIS A 167 17.26 14.09 5.90
C HIS A 167 16.75 15.30 5.10
N PRO A 168 17.31 16.52 5.28
CA PRO A 168 16.82 17.73 4.62
C PRO A 168 16.94 17.66 3.08
N GLN A 169 17.85 16.82 2.55
CA GLN A 169 18.00 16.59 1.11
C GLN A 169 16.76 15.99 0.47
N LEU A 170 15.94 15.20 1.21
CA LEU A 170 14.72 14.59 0.66
C LEU A 170 13.64 15.64 0.44
N ALA A 171 13.44 16.56 1.37
CA ALA A 171 12.52 17.68 1.18
C ALA A 171 13.00 18.62 0.05
N ARG A 172 14.33 18.82 -0.09
CA ARG A 172 14.89 19.58 -1.22
C ARG A 172 14.63 18.88 -2.56
N TYR A 173 14.77 17.55 -2.59
CA TYR A 173 14.46 16.79 -3.78
C TYR A 173 12.98 16.91 -4.18
N ALA A 174 12.05 16.76 -3.22
CA ALA A 174 10.61 16.95 -3.47
C ALA A 174 10.31 18.35 -4.03
N LYS A 175 10.95 19.40 -3.50
CA LYS A 175 10.84 20.78 -4.02
C LYS A 175 11.37 20.93 -5.43
N ALA A 176 12.43 20.21 -5.79
CA ALA A 176 13.03 20.26 -7.11
C ALA A 176 12.30 19.40 -8.14
N LEU A 177 11.45 18.50 -7.72
CA LEU A 177 10.83 17.48 -8.58
C LEU A 177 10.10 18.04 -9.80
N PRO A 178 9.27 19.13 -9.72
CA PRO A 178 8.64 19.69 -10.90
C PRO A 178 9.65 20.13 -11.98
N GLY A 179 10.77 20.73 -11.57
CA GLY A 179 11.84 21.09 -12.49
C GLY A 179 12.61 19.89 -13.06
N LEU A 180 12.81 18.84 -12.24
CA LEU A 180 13.40 17.58 -12.69
C LEU A 180 12.50 16.89 -13.72
N MET A 181 11.20 16.85 -13.49
CA MET A 181 10.25 16.25 -14.42
C MET A 181 10.28 16.90 -15.82
N GLN A 182 10.53 18.19 -15.88
CA GLN A 182 10.64 18.91 -17.15
C GLN A 182 11.98 18.67 -17.86
N ASN A 183 13.07 18.53 -17.12
CA ASN A 183 14.43 18.64 -17.67
C ASN A 183 15.25 17.35 -17.64
N ASP A 184 14.99 16.46 -16.68
CA ASP A 184 15.78 15.23 -16.51
C ASP A 184 15.33 14.15 -17.53
N PRO A 185 16.28 13.51 -18.26
CA PRO A 185 15.96 12.49 -19.26
C PRO A 185 15.12 11.32 -18.73
N ALA A 186 15.32 10.90 -17.47
CA ALA A 186 14.58 9.79 -16.89
C ALA A 186 13.09 10.10 -16.76
N PHE A 187 12.74 11.33 -16.35
CA PHE A 187 11.35 11.77 -16.29
C PHE A 187 10.74 12.05 -17.65
N LYS A 188 11.54 12.52 -18.62
CA LYS A 188 11.07 12.65 -20.00
C LYS A 188 10.70 11.29 -20.59
N ALA A 189 11.53 10.27 -20.38
CA ALA A 189 11.22 8.90 -20.82
C ALA A 189 9.95 8.36 -20.13
N PHE A 190 9.80 8.57 -18.82
CA PHE A 190 8.60 8.24 -18.08
C PHE A 190 7.34 8.93 -18.63
N ALA A 191 7.40 10.25 -18.88
CA ALA A 191 6.26 11.04 -19.36
C ALA A 191 5.81 10.58 -20.75
N LEU A 192 6.72 10.22 -21.65
CA LEU A 192 6.39 9.74 -23.00
C LEU A 192 5.54 8.46 -22.99
N VAL A 193 5.67 7.63 -21.95
CA VAL A 193 4.97 6.34 -21.84
C VAL A 193 3.67 6.46 -21.05
N HIS A 194 3.67 7.25 -19.98
CA HIS A 194 2.62 7.22 -18.96
C HIS A 194 1.73 8.47 -18.90
N ILE A 195 2.15 9.58 -19.53
CA ILE A 195 1.38 10.82 -19.54
C ILE A 195 0.88 11.06 -20.97
N PRO A 196 -0.43 10.92 -21.26
CA PRO A 196 -0.97 11.17 -22.59
C PRO A 196 -0.68 12.62 -23.04
N ALA A 197 -0.27 12.79 -24.29
CA ALA A 197 0.03 14.09 -24.90
C ALA A 197 -1.21 15.03 -24.95
N ASP A 198 -2.40 14.51 -24.68
CA ASP A 198 -3.70 15.19 -24.83
C ASP A 198 -4.36 15.62 -23.50
N SER A 199 -3.65 15.53 -22.38
CA SER A 199 -4.10 16.18 -21.16
C SER A 199 -3.91 17.70 -21.31
N GLY A 200 -4.87 18.37 -21.96
CA GLY A 200 -4.99 19.79 -22.39
C GLY A 200 -4.40 20.92 -21.53
N THR A 201 -3.43 20.63 -20.75
CA THR A 201 -2.56 21.54 -20.02
C THR A 201 -1.14 21.33 -20.54
N GLY A 202 -0.76 22.04 -21.58
CA GLY A 202 0.61 22.08 -22.12
C GLY A 202 1.65 22.62 -21.13
N ARG A 203 1.55 22.21 -19.88
CA ARG A 203 2.48 22.44 -18.80
C ARG A 203 2.58 21.15 -17.98
N LEU A 204 3.65 20.41 -18.20
CA LEU A 204 4.26 19.66 -17.12
C LEU A 204 4.79 20.73 -16.14
N TYR A 205 3.95 21.16 -15.19
CA TYR A 205 4.18 22.12 -14.09
C TYR A 205 4.95 23.40 -14.39
#